data_5ada8a9d7e977159b2e0d00f6188abdb
#
_entry.id   5ada8a9d7e977159b2e0d00f6188abdb
#
_cell.length_a   1.000
_cell.length_b   1.000
_cell.length_c   1.000
_cell.angle_alpha   90.00
_cell.angle_beta   90.00
_cell.angle_gamma   90.00
#
_symmetry.space_group_name_H-M   'P 1'
#
loop_
_entity.id
_entity.type
_entity.pdbx_description
1 polymer ?
#
loop_
_entity_poly.entity_id
_entity_poly.type
_entity_poly.pdbx_seq_one_letter_code
_entity_poly.pdbx_strand_id
1 'polypeptide(L)'
;MATFIIRDARVFTGEETCEKGFVYVSDGKIKAAGSVDNIPSVSDIQVISKPGHTLLPGLIDAHIHADKGNPLALRQSFRFGVTTVCDMHNEAANVRAMRALTKEPDTSDYKTAGISATIENGWPIPVITAHDKSPETLAEIATWPKLTNKQNVEEFLDATKKENNPDYIKLMHESGKSMGAQFTYPTEELQRTIVDAAHARGYLTVAHATSLEDTITVLKAGVDGLTHTLYDQPPTPELIEAYKKNNAWLNPTLTAMGSLTKEGQPLQEKYAHDPRGNGLIGEAERERKCQCMAFTTPTSKVEYAYESVRQLRKAGIDIIWWVAET
;
A
#
# COMPACT_ATOMS: atom_id res chain seq x y z
N MET A 1 17.49 -23.88 -11.48
CA MET A 1 16.49 -22.78 -11.61
C MET A 1 15.95 -22.78 -13.03
N ALA A 2 14.75 -22.26 -13.26
CA ALA A 2 14.12 -22.34 -14.58
C ALA A 2 14.82 -21.42 -15.60
N THR A 3 15.04 -21.94 -16.82
CA THR A 3 15.56 -21.20 -17.97
C THR A 3 14.60 -21.43 -19.15
N PHE A 4 14.02 -20.36 -19.69
CA PHE A 4 13.03 -20.43 -20.77
C PHE A 4 12.90 -19.08 -21.49
N ILE A 5 12.28 -19.11 -22.69
CA ILE A 5 11.80 -17.91 -23.38
C ILE A 5 10.29 -17.98 -23.49
N ILE A 6 9.58 -16.89 -23.13
CA ILE A 6 8.20 -16.66 -23.54
C ILE A 6 8.23 -15.74 -24.74
N ARG A 7 7.47 -16.08 -25.79
CA ARG A 7 7.37 -15.27 -27.01
C ARG A 7 5.95 -15.26 -27.58
N ASP A 8 5.78 -14.53 -28.68
CA ASP A 8 4.51 -14.35 -29.39
C ASP A 8 3.41 -13.68 -28.54
N ALA A 9 3.82 -12.95 -27.50
CA ALA A 9 2.95 -12.19 -26.63
C ALA A 9 3.17 -10.68 -26.83
N ARG A 10 2.19 -9.89 -26.46
CA ARG A 10 2.40 -8.47 -26.22
C ARG A 10 3.20 -8.33 -24.92
N VAL A 11 4.26 -7.53 -24.91
CA VAL A 11 5.11 -7.36 -23.72
C VAL A 11 5.17 -5.89 -23.32
N PHE A 12 4.79 -5.60 -22.09
CA PHE A 12 5.04 -4.31 -21.46
C PHE A 12 6.26 -4.47 -20.54
N THR A 13 7.33 -3.70 -20.79
CA THR A 13 8.59 -3.81 -20.03
C THR A 13 8.60 -2.99 -18.73
N GLY A 14 7.58 -2.15 -18.53
CA GLY A 14 7.55 -1.10 -17.49
C GLY A 14 7.65 0.30 -18.10
N GLU A 15 8.26 0.42 -19.28
CA GLU A 15 8.43 1.68 -20.00
C GLU A 15 7.79 1.62 -21.39
N GLU A 16 8.02 0.55 -22.13
CA GLU A 16 7.60 0.38 -23.51
C GLU A 16 6.67 -0.82 -23.70
N THR A 17 5.84 -0.76 -24.74
CA THR A 17 4.99 -1.87 -25.17
C THR A 17 5.45 -2.42 -26.50
N CYS A 18 5.78 -3.71 -26.55
CA CYS A 18 6.10 -4.45 -27.75
C CYS A 18 4.91 -5.33 -28.14
N GLU A 19 4.24 -5.06 -29.26
CA GLU A 19 3.06 -5.83 -29.71
C GLU A 19 3.39 -7.29 -30.04
N LYS A 20 4.60 -7.55 -30.49
CA LYS A 20 5.18 -8.89 -30.64
C LYS A 20 6.48 -8.92 -29.85
N GLY A 21 6.39 -9.41 -28.62
CA GLY A 21 7.49 -9.36 -27.68
C GLY A 21 7.94 -10.74 -27.21
N PHE A 22 9.04 -10.70 -26.46
CA PHE A 22 9.59 -11.85 -25.74
C PHE A 22 10.04 -11.46 -24.34
N VAL A 23 10.14 -12.47 -23.48
CA VAL A 23 10.83 -12.41 -22.18
C VAL A 23 11.74 -13.62 -22.06
N TYR A 24 13.04 -13.39 -21.90
CA TYR A 24 14.03 -14.44 -21.65
C TYR A 24 14.37 -14.51 -20.17
N VAL A 25 14.17 -15.67 -19.59
CA VAL A 25 14.52 -15.98 -18.20
C VAL A 25 15.67 -16.97 -18.18
N SER A 26 16.69 -16.70 -17.39
CA SER A 26 17.75 -17.64 -17.07
C SER A 26 18.07 -17.62 -15.59
N ASP A 27 18.18 -18.79 -15.00
CA ASP A 27 18.41 -18.96 -13.56
C ASP A 27 17.38 -18.25 -12.68
N GLY A 28 16.12 -18.22 -13.13
CA GLY A 28 15.02 -17.57 -12.42
C GLY A 28 15.03 -16.03 -12.47
N LYS A 29 15.85 -15.44 -13.34
CA LYS A 29 15.95 -13.98 -13.52
C LYS A 29 15.65 -13.60 -14.96
N ILE A 30 14.92 -12.52 -15.16
CA ILE A 30 14.74 -11.91 -16.48
C ILE A 30 16.09 -11.37 -16.94
N LYS A 31 16.58 -11.87 -18.06
CA LYS A 31 17.83 -11.45 -18.70
C LYS A 31 17.61 -10.48 -19.85
N ALA A 32 16.47 -10.61 -20.54
CA ALA A 32 16.05 -9.70 -21.60
C ALA A 32 14.54 -9.74 -21.77
N ALA A 33 13.98 -8.61 -22.17
CA ALA A 33 12.59 -8.46 -22.59
C ALA A 33 12.51 -7.38 -23.67
N GLY A 34 11.55 -7.48 -24.61
CA GLY A 34 11.40 -6.50 -25.67
C GLY A 34 10.78 -7.07 -26.95
N SER A 35 11.09 -6.47 -28.12
CA SER A 35 10.64 -6.94 -29.42
C SER A 35 11.25 -8.29 -29.78
N VAL A 36 10.46 -9.16 -30.43
CA VAL A 36 10.94 -10.47 -30.93
C VAL A 36 12.13 -10.35 -31.89
N ASP A 37 12.32 -9.20 -32.53
CA ASP A 37 13.45 -8.95 -33.42
C ASP A 37 14.80 -8.96 -32.67
N ASN A 38 14.76 -8.76 -31.36
CA ASN A 38 15.94 -8.71 -30.50
C ASN A 38 16.08 -9.97 -29.62
N ILE A 39 15.39 -11.05 -29.97
CA ILE A 39 15.42 -12.29 -29.18
C ILE A 39 16.84 -12.88 -29.18
N PRO A 40 17.43 -13.22 -28.03
CA PRO A 40 18.76 -13.80 -27.98
C PRO A 40 18.80 -15.17 -28.68
N SER A 41 19.88 -15.43 -29.45
CA SER A 41 20.15 -16.76 -29.97
C SER A 41 20.64 -17.67 -28.83
N VAL A 42 19.77 -18.47 -28.30
CA VAL A 42 20.06 -19.44 -27.21
C VAL A 42 19.57 -20.81 -27.67
N SER A 43 20.46 -21.81 -27.61
CA SER A 43 20.12 -23.20 -27.95
C SER A 43 19.65 -23.97 -26.70
N ASP A 44 18.87 -25.01 -26.93
CA ASP A 44 18.47 -26.01 -25.93
C ASP A 44 17.71 -25.49 -24.71
N ILE A 45 16.85 -24.47 -24.93
CA ILE A 45 15.98 -23.93 -23.90
C ILE A 45 14.50 -24.12 -24.24
N GLN A 46 13.66 -24.18 -23.20
CA GLN A 46 12.24 -24.24 -23.35
C GLN A 46 11.71 -22.95 -23.98
N VAL A 47 10.92 -23.06 -25.05
CA VAL A 47 10.20 -21.94 -25.66
C VAL A 47 8.71 -22.08 -25.40
N ILE A 48 8.11 -21.05 -24.83
CA ILE A 48 6.68 -20.98 -24.47
C ILE A 48 6.04 -19.92 -25.36
N SER A 49 5.20 -20.33 -26.31
CA SER A 49 4.44 -19.42 -27.17
C SER A 49 3.13 -19.01 -26.47
N LYS A 50 2.83 -17.69 -26.41
CA LYS A 50 1.65 -17.12 -25.76
C LYS A 50 0.93 -16.09 -26.63
N PRO A 51 0.44 -16.48 -27.83
CA PRO A 51 -0.33 -15.58 -28.68
C PRO A 51 -1.59 -15.07 -27.98
N GLY A 52 -1.93 -13.80 -28.19
CA GLY A 52 -3.11 -13.17 -27.57
C GLY A 52 -2.98 -12.83 -26.09
N HIS A 53 -1.84 -13.12 -25.46
CA HIS A 53 -1.57 -12.75 -24.08
C HIS A 53 -0.74 -11.46 -24.00
N THR A 54 -0.87 -10.76 -22.89
CA THR A 54 0.02 -9.66 -22.52
C THR A 54 0.86 -10.06 -21.32
N LEU A 55 2.18 -9.92 -21.45
CA LEU A 55 3.12 -10.04 -20.33
C LEU A 55 3.41 -8.64 -19.80
N LEU A 56 3.43 -8.50 -18.50
CA LEU A 56 3.77 -7.26 -17.80
C LEU A 56 4.56 -7.61 -16.54
N PRO A 57 5.29 -6.64 -15.95
CA PRO A 57 5.86 -6.81 -14.61
C PRO A 57 4.76 -7.24 -13.63
N GLY A 58 5.14 -8.02 -12.63
CA GLY A 58 4.22 -8.40 -11.58
C GLY A 58 3.62 -7.17 -10.90
N LEU A 59 2.34 -7.21 -10.59
CA LEU A 59 1.67 -6.11 -9.90
C LEU A 59 2.24 -5.96 -8.49
N ILE A 60 2.25 -4.72 -7.99
CA ILE A 60 2.66 -4.40 -6.63
C ILE A 60 1.46 -3.83 -5.90
N ASP A 61 1.09 -4.46 -4.79
CA ASP A 61 0.12 -3.89 -3.88
C ASP A 61 0.86 -3.03 -2.84
N ALA A 62 0.76 -1.71 -2.99
CA ALA A 62 1.51 -0.76 -2.18
C ALA A 62 0.85 -0.43 -0.84
N HIS A 63 -0.26 -1.10 -0.46
CA HIS A 63 -0.91 -0.89 0.83
C HIS A 63 -1.77 -2.08 1.23
N ILE A 64 -1.21 -2.96 2.03
CA ILE A 64 -1.96 -4.02 2.70
C ILE A 64 -1.81 -3.94 4.21
N HIS A 65 -2.63 -4.70 4.92
CA HIS A 65 -2.47 -5.09 6.31
C HIS A 65 -2.52 -6.61 6.39
N ALA A 66 -1.37 -7.24 6.61
CA ALA A 66 -1.28 -8.70 6.82
C ALA A 66 -1.55 -9.04 8.29
N ASP A 67 -2.71 -8.59 8.80
CA ASP A 67 -3.09 -8.64 10.20
C ASP A 67 -2.92 -10.04 10.80
N LYS A 68 -2.39 -10.10 12.02
CA LYS A 68 -2.14 -11.33 12.77
C LYS A 68 -1.29 -12.37 12.02
N GLY A 69 -0.52 -11.92 11.03
CA GLY A 69 0.32 -12.81 10.23
C GLY A 69 -0.48 -13.81 9.38
N ASN A 70 -1.65 -13.41 8.88
CA ASN A 70 -2.51 -14.27 8.09
C ASN A 70 -1.89 -14.60 6.72
N PRO A 71 -1.54 -15.88 6.42
CA PRO A 71 -0.91 -16.26 5.16
C PRO A 71 -1.79 -16.00 3.93
N LEU A 72 -3.11 -15.82 4.11
CA LEU A 72 -4.03 -15.50 3.03
C LEU A 72 -3.64 -14.19 2.33
N ALA A 73 -3.13 -13.20 3.08
CA ALA A 73 -2.72 -11.91 2.52
C ALA A 73 -1.72 -12.06 1.36
N LEU A 74 -0.71 -12.93 1.49
CA LEU A 74 0.29 -13.15 0.45
C LEU A 74 -0.19 -14.10 -0.65
N ARG A 75 -0.88 -15.18 -0.26
CA ARG A 75 -1.34 -16.21 -1.21
C ARG A 75 -2.46 -15.71 -2.11
N GLN A 76 -3.41 -14.96 -1.54
CA GLN A 76 -4.50 -14.38 -2.32
C GLN A 76 -3.98 -13.30 -3.26
N SER A 77 -3.11 -12.41 -2.80
CA SER A 77 -2.47 -11.40 -3.65
C SER A 77 -1.78 -12.04 -4.85
N PHE A 78 -0.98 -13.09 -4.62
CA PHE A 78 -0.29 -13.82 -5.69
C PHE A 78 -1.27 -14.42 -6.72
N ARG A 79 -2.40 -14.98 -6.29
CA ARG A 79 -3.43 -15.52 -7.19
C ARG A 79 -4.01 -14.47 -8.14
N PHE A 80 -4.03 -13.19 -7.74
CA PHE A 80 -4.48 -12.07 -8.57
C PHE A 80 -3.35 -11.40 -9.34
N GLY A 81 -2.14 -11.99 -9.39
CA GLY A 81 -1.01 -11.47 -10.14
C GLY A 81 -0.22 -10.38 -9.41
N VAL A 82 -0.52 -10.13 -8.14
CA VAL A 82 0.27 -9.27 -7.27
C VAL A 82 1.49 -10.05 -6.78
N THR A 83 2.67 -9.68 -7.24
CA THR A 83 3.90 -10.40 -6.92
C THR A 83 4.66 -9.81 -5.74
N THR A 84 4.31 -8.60 -5.31
CA THR A 84 4.89 -7.92 -4.16
C THR A 84 3.81 -7.16 -3.41
N VAL A 85 3.81 -7.24 -2.10
CA VAL A 85 2.91 -6.48 -1.22
C VAL A 85 3.70 -5.60 -0.25
N CYS A 86 3.14 -4.44 0.10
CA CYS A 86 3.70 -3.49 1.05
C CYS A 86 2.78 -3.39 2.27
N ASP A 87 3.16 -4.03 3.36
CA ASP A 87 2.40 -4.04 4.62
C ASP A 87 2.68 -2.76 5.42
N MET A 88 1.62 -2.00 5.70
CA MET A 88 1.72 -0.67 6.29
C MET A 88 1.76 -0.63 7.81
N HIS A 89 1.48 -1.75 8.47
CA HIS A 89 1.60 -1.89 9.93
C HIS A 89 1.54 -3.35 10.31
N ASN A 90 2.53 -3.82 11.06
CA ASN A 90 2.46 -5.17 11.64
C ASN A 90 3.48 -5.35 12.78
N GLU A 91 3.17 -6.23 13.71
CA GLU A 91 4.03 -6.59 14.83
C GLU A 91 5.20 -7.48 14.40
N ALA A 92 6.31 -7.42 15.15
CA ALA A 92 7.55 -8.11 14.84
C ALA A 92 7.38 -9.64 14.64
N ALA A 93 6.50 -10.27 15.41
CA ALA A 93 6.25 -11.71 15.28
C ALA A 93 5.57 -12.03 13.93
N ASN A 94 4.59 -11.24 13.55
CA ASN A 94 3.86 -11.37 12.29
C ASN A 94 4.76 -11.07 11.09
N VAL A 95 5.57 -10.01 11.16
CA VAL A 95 6.59 -9.68 10.14
C VAL A 95 7.52 -10.88 9.89
N ARG A 96 8.01 -11.53 10.96
CA ARG A 96 8.86 -12.73 10.81
C ARG A 96 8.12 -13.88 10.14
N ALA A 97 6.86 -14.11 10.51
CA ALA A 97 6.03 -15.16 9.90
C ALA A 97 5.79 -14.88 8.40
N MET A 98 5.43 -13.64 8.04
CA MET A 98 5.22 -13.25 6.65
C MET A 98 6.50 -13.39 5.81
N ARG A 99 7.65 -12.94 6.32
CA ARG A 99 8.93 -13.12 5.63
C ARG A 99 9.35 -14.59 5.49
N ALA A 100 8.98 -15.43 6.45
CA ALA A 100 9.22 -16.88 6.30
C ALA A 100 8.35 -17.47 5.19
N LEU A 101 7.10 -17.01 5.09
CA LEU A 101 6.14 -17.45 4.07
C LEU A 101 6.55 -17.10 2.65
N THR A 102 7.28 -15.99 2.41
CA THR A 102 7.75 -15.61 1.06
C THR A 102 8.69 -16.63 0.41
N LYS A 103 9.15 -17.64 1.15
CA LYS A 103 9.94 -18.75 0.60
C LYS A 103 9.08 -19.79 -0.13
N GLU A 104 7.78 -19.74 0.06
CA GLU A 104 6.83 -20.62 -0.62
C GLU A 104 6.56 -20.11 -2.05
N PRO A 105 6.43 -21.01 -3.03
CA PRO A 105 6.36 -20.64 -4.45
C PRO A 105 5.05 -19.94 -4.86
N ASP A 106 4.01 -20.03 -4.05
CA ASP A 106 2.65 -19.53 -4.31
C ASP A 106 2.31 -18.28 -3.49
N THR A 107 3.32 -17.49 -3.14
CA THR A 107 3.18 -16.28 -2.32
C THR A 107 3.81 -15.07 -2.97
N SER A 108 3.27 -13.88 -2.66
CA SER A 108 3.88 -12.60 -3.01
C SER A 108 5.14 -12.35 -2.17
N ASP A 109 6.09 -11.58 -2.72
CA ASP A 109 7.16 -10.96 -1.92
C ASP A 109 6.56 -9.95 -0.92
N TYR A 110 7.24 -9.76 0.21
CA TYR A 110 6.70 -9.00 1.35
C TYR A 110 7.65 -7.87 1.75
N LYS A 111 7.15 -6.64 1.63
CA LYS A 111 7.76 -5.41 2.13
C LYS A 111 6.93 -4.90 3.31
N THR A 112 7.55 -4.24 4.27
CA THR A 112 6.83 -3.83 5.47
C THR A 112 7.41 -2.59 6.14
N ALA A 113 6.52 -1.80 6.74
CA ALA A 113 6.89 -0.75 7.68
C ALA A 113 7.26 -1.32 9.08
N GLY A 114 6.93 -2.59 9.34
CA GLY A 114 6.89 -3.07 10.72
C GLY A 114 5.83 -2.32 11.54
N ILE A 115 6.10 -2.04 12.79
CA ILE A 115 5.20 -1.24 13.63
C ILE A 115 5.22 0.22 13.19
N SER A 116 4.04 0.84 13.03
CA SER A 116 3.94 2.23 12.59
C SER A 116 4.26 3.21 13.71
N ALA A 117 4.81 4.38 13.34
CA ALA A 117 5.02 5.50 14.25
C ALA A 117 3.69 6.14 14.64
N THR A 118 3.29 6.01 15.89
CA THR A 118 2.05 6.57 16.45
C THR A 118 2.28 7.14 17.85
N ILE A 119 1.26 7.76 18.42
CA ILE A 119 1.24 8.34 19.75
C ILE A 119 0.23 7.60 20.64
N GLU A 120 0.24 7.88 21.94
CA GLU A 120 -0.77 7.32 22.85
C GLU A 120 -2.18 7.74 22.42
N ASN A 121 -3.10 6.78 22.30
CA ASN A 121 -4.47 6.94 21.82
C ASN A 121 -4.57 7.54 20.38
N GLY A 122 -3.46 7.55 19.64
CA GLY A 122 -3.44 7.99 18.25
C GLY A 122 -3.98 6.91 17.30
N TRP A 123 -4.14 7.27 16.03
CA TRP A 123 -4.54 6.34 14.98
C TRP A 123 -3.55 5.15 14.86
N PRO A 124 -4.02 3.91 14.64
CA PRO A 124 -5.41 3.46 14.42
C PRO A 124 -6.12 2.95 15.69
N ILE A 125 -5.61 3.20 16.89
CA ILE A 125 -6.15 2.69 18.16
C ILE A 125 -7.65 2.96 18.30
N PRO A 126 -8.19 4.18 18.02
CA PRO A 126 -9.61 4.44 18.19
C PRO A 126 -10.52 3.55 17.35
N VAL A 127 -10.16 3.27 16.11
CA VAL A 127 -10.99 2.42 15.22
C VAL A 127 -10.88 0.95 15.60
N ILE A 128 -9.71 0.47 15.96
CA ILE A 128 -9.52 -0.92 16.39
C ILE A 128 -10.33 -1.18 17.67
N THR A 129 -10.18 -0.33 18.67
CA THR A 129 -10.88 -0.49 19.95
C THR A 129 -12.38 -0.22 19.90
N ALA A 130 -12.88 0.42 18.84
CA ALA A 130 -14.31 0.51 18.57
C ALA A 130 -14.92 -0.84 18.16
N HIS A 131 -14.12 -1.71 17.51
CA HIS A 131 -14.58 -3.00 16.96
C HIS A 131 -14.12 -4.20 17.79
N ASP A 132 -12.91 -4.15 18.35
CA ASP A 132 -12.32 -5.25 19.13
C ASP A 132 -11.67 -4.73 20.41
N LYS A 133 -12.24 -5.15 21.56
CA LYS A 133 -11.74 -4.88 22.93
C LYS A 133 -11.32 -6.17 23.63
N SER A 134 -10.97 -7.21 22.87
CA SER A 134 -10.47 -8.44 23.45
C SER A 134 -9.19 -8.17 24.26
N PRO A 135 -8.92 -8.95 25.31
CA PRO A 135 -7.69 -8.82 26.09
C PRO A 135 -6.43 -8.95 25.21
N GLU A 136 -6.48 -9.76 24.19
CA GLU A 136 -5.41 -9.99 23.21
C GLU A 136 -5.11 -8.72 22.42
N THR A 137 -6.11 -8.09 21.84
CA THR A 137 -5.97 -6.86 21.07
C THR A 137 -5.50 -5.70 21.94
N LEU A 138 -6.02 -5.58 23.17
CA LEU A 138 -5.57 -4.54 24.09
C LEU A 138 -4.12 -4.75 24.55
N ALA A 139 -3.70 -6.00 24.77
CA ALA A 139 -2.32 -6.33 25.09
C ALA A 139 -1.37 -6.01 23.95
N GLU A 140 -1.77 -6.25 22.70
CA GLU A 140 -1.02 -5.90 21.48
C GLU A 140 -0.86 -4.39 21.37
N ILE A 141 -1.94 -3.62 21.45
CA ILE A 141 -1.93 -2.14 21.41
C ILE A 141 -1.05 -1.55 22.52
N ALA A 142 -1.03 -2.17 23.71
CA ALA A 142 -0.19 -1.70 24.81
C ALA A 142 1.32 -1.71 24.49
N THR A 143 1.75 -2.54 23.53
CA THR A 143 3.15 -2.62 23.07
C THR A 143 3.50 -1.58 22.02
N TRP A 144 2.53 -0.89 21.42
CA TRP A 144 2.75 0.05 20.36
C TRP A 144 3.49 1.30 20.82
N PRO A 145 4.23 2.00 19.92
CA PRO A 145 4.97 3.19 20.31
C PRO A 145 4.06 4.32 20.76
N LYS A 146 4.54 5.09 21.74
CA LYS A 146 3.87 6.27 22.29
C LYS A 146 4.77 7.47 22.15
N LEU A 147 4.98 7.89 20.89
CA LEU A 147 5.98 8.91 20.54
C LEU A 147 5.56 10.29 21.04
N THR A 148 6.46 11.00 21.68
CA THR A 148 6.22 12.35 22.25
C THR A 148 7.37 13.33 22.04
N ASN A 149 8.59 12.83 21.81
CA ASN A 149 9.79 13.67 21.72
C ASN A 149 10.90 12.98 20.90
N LYS A 150 11.95 13.72 20.60
CA LYS A 150 13.08 13.25 19.79
C LYS A 150 13.74 12.00 20.36
N GLN A 151 13.95 11.94 21.68
CA GLN A 151 14.65 10.78 22.27
C GLN A 151 13.88 9.50 22.03
N ASN A 152 12.58 9.46 22.31
CA ASN A 152 11.83 8.22 22.11
C ASN A 152 11.54 7.91 20.64
N VAL A 153 11.61 8.89 19.74
CA VAL A 153 11.63 8.65 18.28
C VAL A 153 12.91 7.90 17.87
N GLU A 154 14.07 8.33 18.35
CA GLU A 154 15.35 7.65 18.07
C GLU A 154 15.35 6.21 18.62
N GLU A 155 14.92 6.03 19.86
CA GLU A 155 14.77 4.70 20.51
C GLU A 155 13.83 3.79 19.73
N PHE A 156 12.67 4.31 19.30
CA PHE A 156 11.72 3.59 18.48
C PHE A 156 12.30 3.11 17.14
N LEU A 157 12.99 4.00 16.41
CA LEU A 157 13.56 3.65 15.12
C LEU A 157 14.69 2.62 15.25
N ASP A 158 15.51 2.72 16.29
CA ASP A 158 16.56 1.75 16.55
C ASP A 158 16.00 0.37 16.96
N ALA A 159 14.95 0.36 17.79
CA ALA A 159 14.24 -0.87 18.15
C ALA A 159 13.58 -1.51 16.92
N THR A 160 12.86 -0.73 16.13
CA THR A 160 12.17 -1.20 14.91
C THR A 160 13.17 -1.75 13.90
N LYS A 161 14.31 -1.08 13.70
CA LYS A 161 15.40 -1.60 12.84
C LYS A 161 15.90 -2.94 13.33
N LYS A 162 16.15 -3.08 14.61
CA LYS A 162 16.66 -4.31 15.22
C LYS A 162 15.69 -5.48 15.14
N GLU A 163 14.40 -5.21 15.37
CA GLU A 163 13.36 -6.25 15.49
C GLU A 163 12.75 -6.65 14.16
N ASN A 164 12.48 -5.66 13.31
CA ASN A 164 11.73 -5.84 12.07
C ASN A 164 12.56 -5.62 10.81
N ASN A 165 13.67 -4.86 10.89
CA ASN A 165 14.43 -4.38 9.73
C ASN A 165 13.47 -3.90 8.61
N PRO A 166 12.69 -2.83 8.84
CA PRO A 166 11.62 -2.39 7.95
C PRO A 166 12.18 -1.92 6.61
N ASP A 167 11.35 -1.97 5.57
CA ASP A 167 11.71 -1.47 4.23
C ASP A 167 11.47 0.05 4.12
N TYR A 168 10.56 0.60 4.93
CA TYR A 168 10.21 2.02 5.05
C TYR A 168 9.58 2.30 6.42
N ILE A 169 9.36 3.56 6.78
CA ILE A 169 8.71 3.97 8.04
C ILE A 169 7.32 4.52 7.75
N LYS A 170 6.29 3.97 8.41
CA LYS A 170 4.91 4.45 8.33
C LYS A 170 4.61 5.38 9.50
N LEU A 171 4.07 6.56 9.19
CA LEU A 171 3.60 7.55 10.14
C LEU A 171 2.07 7.54 10.18
N MET A 172 1.49 7.60 11.38
CA MET A 172 0.05 7.71 11.58
C MET A 172 -0.33 9.14 11.92
N HIS A 173 -1.22 9.75 11.11
CA HIS A 173 -1.74 11.09 11.35
C HIS A 173 -3.21 11.17 10.95
N GLU A 174 -4.11 11.18 11.91
CA GLU A 174 -5.54 11.23 11.67
C GLU A 174 -6.22 12.05 12.76
N SER A 175 -6.77 13.20 12.39
CA SER A 175 -7.52 14.07 13.30
C SER A 175 -8.98 13.65 13.47
N GLY A 176 -9.51 12.85 12.54
CA GLY A 176 -10.92 12.44 12.47
C GLY A 176 -11.82 13.41 11.72
N LYS A 177 -11.30 14.52 11.20
CA LYS A 177 -12.09 15.54 10.48
C LYS A 177 -12.89 14.97 9.31
N SER A 178 -12.24 14.13 8.50
CA SER A 178 -12.87 13.46 7.36
C SER A 178 -13.98 12.49 7.77
N MET A 179 -13.93 11.99 9.00
CA MET A 179 -14.82 10.98 9.57
C MET A 179 -15.92 11.56 10.47
N GLY A 180 -15.92 12.88 10.70
CA GLY A 180 -16.83 13.51 11.66
C GLY A 180 -16.53 13.16 13.11
N ALA A 181 -15.30 12.79 13.40
CA ALA A 181 -14.81 12.41 14.73
C ALA A 181 -13.68 13.36 15.17
N GLN A 182 -13.23 13.19 16.41
CA GLN A 182 -12.11 13.92 16.98
C GLN A 182 -11.17 12.93 17.64
N PHE A 183 -9.98 12.75 17.06
CA PHE A 183 -8.95 11.85 17.55
C PHE A 183 -7.75 12.61 18.08
N THR A 184 -6.94 11.95 18.90
CA THR A 184 -5.62 12.45 19.28
C THR A 184 -4.65 12.18 18.13
N TYR A 185 -3.92 13.20 17.69
CA TYR A 185 -2.98 13.10 16.57
C TYR A 185 -1.65 13.81 16.88
N PRO A 186 -0.55 13.40 16.23
CA PRO A 186 0.77 14.00 16.42
C PRO A 186 0.80 15.45 15.94
N THR A 187 1.61 16.30 16.58
CA THR A 187 1.91 17.65 16.06
C THR A 187 2.76 17.58 14.78
N GLU A 188 2.74 18.64 13.96
CA GLU A 188 3.63 18.76 12.80
C GLU A 188 5.11 18.62 13.20
N GLU A 189 5.50 19.21 14.34
CA GLU A 189 6.87 19.14 14.86
C GLU A 189 7.29 17.69 15.18
N LEU A 190 6.42 16.92 15.83
CA LEU A 190 6.70 15.51 16.11
C LEU A 190 6.79 14.69 14.82
N GLN A 191 5.89 14.92 13.85
CA GLN A 191 5.96 14.26 12.54
C GLN A 191 7.28 14.58 11.82
N ARG A 192 7.69 15.84 11.82
CA ARG A 192 9.00 16.27 11.27
C ARG A 192 10.16 15.57 11.97
N THR A 193 10.10 15.48 13.30
CA THR A 193 11.14 14.78 14.07
C THR A 193 11.24 13.30 13.65
N ILE A 194 10.13 12.63 13.40
CA ILE A 194 10.11 11.23 12.93
C ILE A 194 10.69 11.14 11.51
N VAL A 195 10.27 12.02 10.61
CA VAL A 195 10.77 12.08 9.22
C VAL A 195 12.27 12.29 9.18
N ASP A 196 12.78 13.31 9.87
CA ASP A 196 14.21 13.64 9.89
C ASP A 196 15.04 12.47 10.44
N ALA A 197 14.58 11.84 11.51
CA ALA A 197 15.27 10.69 12.11
C ALA A 197 15.23 9.43 11.23
N ALA A 198 14.13 9.21 10.49
CA ALA A 198 14.00 8.12 9.51
C ALA A 198 14.93 8.36 8.31
N HIS A 199 14.92 9.56 7.74
CA HIS A 199 15.80 9.96 6.63
C HIS A 199 17.29 9.85 7.00
N ALA A 200 17.67 10.24 8.23
CA ALA A 200 19.04 10.08 8.72
C ALA A 200 19.50 8.61 8.76
N ARG A 201 18.57 7.66 8.79
CA ARG A 201 18.82 6.21 8.71
C ARG A 201 18.65 5.61 7.32
N GLY A 202 18.32 6.43 6.31
CA GLY A 202 18.11 6.03 4.91
C GLY A 202 16.76 5.39 4.63
N TYR A 203 15.76 5.57 5.50
CA TYR A 203 14.40 5.10 5.26
C TYR A 203 13.57 6.15 4.53
N LEU A 204 12.75 5.70 3.58
CA LEU A 204 11.61 6.47 3.08
C LEU A 204 10.51 6.51 4.14
N THR A 205 9.69 7.56 4.10
CA THR A 205 8.59 7.79 5.02
C THR A 205 7.26 7.87 4.29
N VAL A 206 6.24 7.19 4.83
CA VAL A 206 4.91 7.12 4.26
C VAL A 206 3.88 7.48 5.32
N ALA A 207 3.07 8.51 5.10
CA ALA A 207 2.07 8.94 6.08
C ALA A 207 0.66 8.48 5.75
N HIS A 208 -0.12 8.16 6.79
CA HIS A 208 -1.58 8.09 6.74
C HIS A 208 -2.14 9.50 6.95
N ALA A 209 -3.04 9.95 6.08
CA ALA A 209 -3.86 11.14 6.28
C ALA A 209 -5.07 11.09 5.34
N THR A 210 -6.27 11.44 5.83
CA THR A 210 -7.53 11.34 5.07
C THR A 210 -8.29 12.66 4.95
N SER A 211 -7.87 13.73 5.63
CA SER A 211 -8.40 15.09 5.45
C SER A 211 -7.40 15.99 4.71
N LEU A 212 -7.88 17.07 4.11
CA LEU A 212 -7.02 18.05 3.44
C LEU A 212 -5.98 18.66 4.39
N GLU A 213 -6.42 19.04 5.59
CA GLU A 213 -5.54 19.66 6.59
C GLU A 213 -4.48 18.69 7.09
N ASP A 214 -4.86 17.46 7.41
CA ASP A 214 -3.93 16.42 7.87
C ASP A 214 -2.90 16.09 6.78
N THR A 215 -3.35 16.00 5.51
CA THR A 215 -2.48 15.78 4.35
C THR A 215 -1.44 16.88 4.21
N ILE A 216 -1.86 18.15 4.29
CA ILE A 216 -0.94 19.29 4.21
C ILE A 216 0.02 19.29 5.39
N THR A 217 -0.43 18.94 6.58
CA THR A 217 0.41 18.88 7.79
C THR A 217 1.55 17.87 7.65
N VAL A 218 1.26 16.63 7.21
CA VAL A 218 2.32 15.63 7.03
C VAL A 218 3.25 15.95 5.86
N LEU A 219 2.75 16.57 4.79
CA LEU A 219 3.61 17.09 3.72
C LEU A 219 4.53 18.20 4.21
N LYS A 220 4.03 19.13 5.04
CA LYS A 220 4.87 20.16 5.68
C LYS A 220 5.93 19.54 6.59
N ALA A 221 5.66 18.41 7.21
CA ALA A 221 6.63 17.65 8.00
C ALA A 221 7.73 16.98 7.14
N GLY A 222 7.54 16.85 5.83
CA GLY A 222 8.58 16.37 4.91
C GLY A 222 8.48 14.91 4.50
N VAL A 223 7.31 14.27 4.61
CA VAL A 223 7.14 12.87 4.20
C VAL A 223 7.37 12.68 2.70
N ASP A 224 7.89 11.49 2.31
CA ASP A 224 8.17 11.15 0.91
C ASP A 224 6.92 10.71 0.16
N GLY A 225 5.90 10.23 0.87
CA GLY A 225 4.64 9.83 0.25
C GLY A 225 3.49 9.70 1.23
N LEU A 226 2.29 9.61 0.65
CA LEU A 226 1.08 9.37 1.43
C LEU A 226 0.39 8.10 0.98
N THR A 227 -0.23 7.43 1.95
CA THR A 227 -1.28 6.46 1.72
C THR A 227 -2.61 7.06 2.13
N HIS A 228 -3.60 6.84 1.30
CA HIS A 228 -4.89 7.50 1.25
C HIS A 228 -4.81 8.91 0.65
N THR A 229 -5.94 9.34 0.13
CA THR A 229 -6.14 10.72 -0.29
C THR A 229 -7.30 11.31 0.50
N LEU A 230 -7.42 12.63 0.47
CA LEU A 230 -8.49 13.34 1.14
C LEU A 230 -9.87 13.04 0.49
N TYR A 231 -10.92 13.06 1.31
CA TYR A 231 -12.31 12.94 0.86
C TYR A 231 -13.28 13.85 1.63
N ASP A 232 -12.78 14.72 2.51
CA ASP A 232 -13.54 15.65 3.34
C ASP A 232 -13.95 16.93 2.60
N GLN A 233 -13.12 17.40 1.66
CA GLN A 233 -13.33 18.61 0.86
C GLN A 233 -12.53 18.57 -0.45
N PRO A 234 -12.82 19.50 -1.41
CA PRO A 234 -12.07 19.54 -2.67
C PRO A 234 -10.57 19.82 -2.47
N PRO A 235 -9.70 19.27 -3.35
CA PRO A 235 -8.27 19.62 -3.35
C PRO A 235 -8.05 21.11 -3.63
N THR A 236 -6.99 21.66 -3.05
CA THR A 236 -6.62 23.07 -3.18
C THR A 236 -5.27 23.26 -3.88
N PRO A 237 -4.96 24.46 -4.41
CA PRO A 237 -3.62 24.75 -4.93
C PRO A 237 -2.51 24.56 -3.88
N GLU A 238 -2.78 24.85 -2.60
CA GLU A 238 -1.84 24.62 -1.50
C GLU A 238 -1.45 23.15 -1.37
N LEU A 239 -2.39 22.23 -1.55
CA LEU A 239 -2.12 20.79 -1.55
C LEU A 239 -1.11 20.41 -2.63
N ILE A 240 -1.33 20.91 -3.85
CA ILE A 240 -0.45 20.62 -5.00
C ILE A 240 0.97 21.13 -4.74
N GLU A 241 1.10 22.34 -4.23
CA GLU A 241 2.40 22.93 -3.90
C GLU A 241 3.10 22.19 -2.74
N ALA A 242 2.33 21.70 -1.76
CA ALA A 242 2.88 20.88 -0.68
C ALA A 242 3.48 19.57 -1.17
N TYR A 243 2.82 18.87 -2.10
CA TYR A 243 3.36 17.67 -2.76
C TYR A 243 4.64 17.97 -3.55
N LYS A 244 4.61 19.02 -4.38
CA LYS A 244 5.76 19.43 -5.20
C LYS A 244 6.99 19.77 -4.36
N LYS A 245 6.79 20.49 -3.25
CA LYS A 245 7.87 20.94 -2.38
C LYS A 245 8.72 19.78 -1.86
N ASN A 246 8.10 18.64 -1.59
CA ASN A 246 8.79 17.46 -1.07
C ASN A 246 9.09 16.42 -2.17
N ASN A 247 8.70 16.67 -3.41
CA ASN A 247 8.68 15.64 -4.47
C ASN A 247 7.95 14.36 -3.99
N ALA A 248 6.87 14.56 -3.24
CA ALA A 248 6.13 13.47 -2.62
C ALA A 248 5.20 12.78 -3.62
N TRP A 249 5.01 11.47 -3.42
CA TRP A 249 4.08 10.66 -4.20
C TRP A 249 2.79 10.35 -3.43
N LEU A 250 1.76 9.89 -4.14
CA LEU A 250 0.48 9.49 -3.56
C LEU A 250 0.11 8.06 -3.94
N ASN A 251 -0.18 7.23 -2.94
CA ASN A 251 -0.97 6.01 -3.06
C ASN A 251 -2.41 6.32 -2.63
N PRO A 252 -3.36 6.53 -3.56
CA PRO A 252 -4.63 7.16 -3.24
C PRO A 252 -5.65 6.23 -2.58
N THR A 253 -5.47 4.91 -2.65
CA THR A 253 -6.40 3.91 -2.11
C THR A 253 -7.87 4.20 -2.41
N LEU A 254 -8.21 4.49 -3.66
CA LEU A 254 -9.56 4.98 -4.06
C LEU A 254 -10.69 4.01 -3.70
N THR A 255 -10.41 2.70 -3.67
CA THR A 255 -11.39 1.70 -3.23
C THR A 255 -11.75 1.88 -1.76
N ALA A 256 -10.74 2.13 -0.90
CA ALA A 256 -10.96 2.44 0.50
C ALA A 256 -11.76 3.74 0.66
N MET A 257 -11.45 4.79 -0.12
CA MET A 257 -12.23 6.05 -0.10
C MET A 257 -13.69 5.83 -0.49
N GLY A 258 -13.95 4.99 -1.50
CA GLY A 258 -15.31 4.58 -1.88
C GLY A 258 -16.05 3.82 -0.76
N SER A 259 -15.33 2.98 0.00
CA SER A 259 -15.87 2.26 1.16
C SER A 259 -16.13 3.19 2.36
N LEU A 260 -15.23 4.14 2.63
CA LEU A 260 -15.37 5.12 3.71
C LEU A 260 -16.59 6.02 3.48
N THR A 261 -16.81 6.51 2.25
CA THR A 261 -17.94 7.35 1.89
C THR A 261 -19.25 6.59 1.62
N LYS A 262 -19.21 5.25 1.55
CA LYS A 262 -20.29 4.36 1.05
C LYS A 262 -20.63 4.53 -0.44
N GLU A 263 -20.12 5.52 -1.12
CA GLU A 263 -20.44 5.78 -2.54
C GLU A 263 -19.87 4.69 -3.46
N GLY A 264 -18.88 3.93 -3.01
CA GLY A 264 -18.31 2.78 -3.72
C GLY A 264 -19.10 1.47 -3.58
N GLN A 265 -20.08 1.39 -2.68
CA GLN A 265 -20.79 0.13 -2.38
C GLN A 265 -21.34 -0.60 -3.61
N PRO A 266 -22.02 0.06 -4.58
CA PRO A 266 -22.53 -0.64 -5.77
C PRO A 266 -21.42 -1.32 -6.60
N LEU A 267 -20.24 -0.72 -6.65
CA LEU A 267 -19.09 -1.32 -7.34
C LEU A 267 -18.47 -2.45 -6.53
N GLN A 268 -18.38 -2.33 -5.22
CA GLN A 268 -17.90 -3.39 -4.33
C GLN A 268 -18.78 -4.63 -4.49
N GLU A 269 -20.10 -4.50 -4.40
CA GLU A 269 -21.06 -5.59 -4.59
C GLU A 269 -20.97 -6.22 -5.99
N LYS A 270 -20.91 -5.38 -7.04
CA LYS A 270 -20.74 -5.85 -8.41
C LYS A 270 -19.51 -6.71 -8.59
N TYR A 271 -18.36 -6.27 -8.10
CA TYR A 271 -17.09 -7.00 -8.29
C TYR A 271 -16.92 -8.15 -7.31
N ALA A 272 -17.48 -8.08 -6.11
CA ALA A 272 -17.52 -9.22 -5.20
C ALA A 272 -18.28 -10.42 -5.80
N HIS A 273 -19.31 -10.15 -6.62
CA HIS A 273 -20.12 -11.18 -7.29
C HIS A 273 -19.74 -11.42 -8.77
N ASP A 274 -18.61 -10.87 -9.24
CA ASP A 274 -18.15 -11.09 -10.60
C ASP A 274 -17.81 -12.58 -10.82
N PRO A 275 -18.38 -13.24 -11.85
CA PRO A 275 -18.10 -14.65 -12.12
C PRO A 275 -16.63 -14.98 -12.33
N ARG A 276 -15.82 -14.02 -12.77
CA ARG A 276 -14.36 -14.19 -12.93
C ARG A 276 -13.64 -14.41 -11.60
N GLY A 277 -14.24 -14.00 -10.48
CA GLY A 277 -13.74 -14.24 -9.13
C GLY A 277 -14.11 -15.60 -8.54
N ASN A 278 -14.93 -16.41 -9.23
CA ASN A 278 -15.36 -17.71 -8.72
C ASN A 278 -14.16 -18.66 -8.56
N GLY A 279 -14.03 -19.25 -7.37
CA GLY A 279 -12.91 -20.12 -7.01
C GLY A 279 -11.60 -19.38 -6.66
N LEU A 280 -11.54 -18.06 -6.82
CA LEU A 280 -10.39 -17.24 -6.43
C LEU A 280 -10.55 -16.65 -5.03
N ILE A 281 -11.77 -16.30 -4.63
CA ILE A 281 -12.14 -15.81 -3.30
C ILE A 281 -13.20 -16.71 -2.67
N GLY A 282 -13.13 -16.89 -1.35
CA GLY A 282 -14.12 -17.61 -0.57
C GLY A 282 -15.40 -16.80 -0.34
N GLU A 283 -16.43 -17.45 0.21
CA GLU A 283 -17.71 -16.78 0.48
C GLU A 283 -17.59 -15.72 1.59
N ALA A 284 -16.87 -16.04 2.65
CA ALA A 284 -16.63 -15.09 3.75
C ALA A 284 -15.87 -13.83 3.30
N GLU A 285 -14.87 -13.99 2.42
CA GLU A 285 -14.14 -12.86 1.83
C GLU A 285 -15.04 -12.05 0.89
N ARG A 286 -15.92 -12.72 0.16
CA ARG A 286 -16.91 -12.09 -0.72
C ARG A 286 -17.89 -11.23 0.09
N GLU A 287 -18.46 -11.76 1.16
CA GLU A 287 -19.37 -11.03 2.04
C GLU A 287 -18.66 -9.82 2.68
N ARG A 288 -17.43 -9.99 3.15
CA ARG A 288 -16.63 -8.89 3.71
C ARG A 288 -16.39 -7.79 2.69
N LYS A 289 -16.12 -8.11 1.42
CA LYS A 289 -15.96 -7.12 0.33
C LYS A 289 -17.22 -6.32 0.04
N CYS A 290 -18.40 -6.82 0.38
CA CYS A 290 -19.66 -6.08 0.25
C CYS A 290 -19.92 -5.08 1.39
N GLN A 291 -19.13 -5.14 2.47
CA GLN A 291 -19.26 -4.23 3.62
C GLN A 291 -18.50 -2.93 3.37
N CYS A 292 -19.11 -1.81 3.73
CA CYS A 292 -18.46 -0.50 3.71
C CYS A 292 -18.01 -0.10 5.12
N MET A 293 -16.84 0.52 5.22
CA MET A 293 -16.33 1.07 6.48
C MET A 293 -17.19 2.21 7.03
N ALA A 294 -17.74 3.05 6.15
CA ALA A 294 -18.73 4.06 6.49
C ALA A 294 -18.28 5.13 7.50
N PHE A 295 -17.02 5.53 7.45
CA PHE A 295 -16.48 6.65 8.22
C PHE A 295 -16.57 7.93 7.40
N THR A 296 -17.70 8.64 7.48
CA THR A 296 -17.99 9.77 6.59
C THR A 296 -18.77 10.89 7.32
N THR A 297 -18.73 12.08 6.76
CA THR A 297 -19.55 13.22 7.16
C THR A 297 -20.57 13.53 6.07
N PRO A 298 -21.60 14.38 6.34
CA PRO A 298 -22.53 14.81 5.29
C PRO A 298 -21.90 15.55 4.11
N THR A 299 -20.69 16.09 4.28
CA THR A 299 -19.96 16.84 3.26
C THR A 299 -18.86 16.02 2.57
N SER A 300 -18.47 14.88 3.13
CA SER A 300 -17.45 14.00 2.55
C SER A 300 -17.97 13.34 1.27
N LYS A 301 -17.10 13.26 0.24
CA LYS A 301 -17.43 12.67 -1.06
C LYS A 301 -16.24 11.94 -1.68
N VAL A 302 -16.49 10.79 -2.28
CA VAL A 302 -15.46 10.07 -3.04
C VAL A 302 -14.97 10.87 -4.25
N GLU A 303 -15.81 11.76 -4.81
CA GLU A 303 -15.43 12.63 -5.93
C GLU A 303 -14.24 13.55 -5.58
N TYR A 304 -14.10 13.99 -4.32
CA TYR A 304 -12.95 14.78 -3.90
C TYR A 304 -11.64 13.97 -3.96
N ALA A 305 -11.72 12.68 -3.64
CA ALA A 305 -10.59 11.76 -3.81
C ALA A 305 -10.21 11.60 -5.28
N TYR A 306 -11.19 11.41 -6.17
CA TYR A 306 -10.94 11.32 -7.60
C TYR A 306 -10.38 12.62 -8.17
N GLU A 307 -10.91 13.77 -7.76
CA GLU A 307 -10.43 15.06 -8.22
C GLU A 307 -9.03 15.37 -7.71
N SER A 308 -8.71 14.98 -6.48
CA SER A 308 -7.35 15.07 -5.93
C SER A 308 -6.36 14.32 -6.81
N VAL A 309 -6.66 13.06 -7.15
CA VAL A 309 -5.80 12.24 -8.04
C VAL A 309 -5.64 12.88 -9.42
N ARG A 310 -6.73 13.38 -10.03
CA ARG A 310 -6.68 14.03 -11.35
C ARG A 310 -5.78 15.26 -11.34
N GLN A 311 -5.95 16.14 -10.33
CA GLN A 311 -5.17 17.39 -10.23
C GLN A 311 -3.71 17.13 -9.92
N LEU A 312 -3.41 16.24 -8.97
CA LEU A 312 -2.04 15.87 -8.61
C LEU A 312 -1.31 15.26 -9.81
N ARG A 313 -1.94 14.31 -10.52
CA ARG A 313 -1.37 13.73 -11.74
C ARG A 313 -1.12 14.78 -12.83
N LYS A 314 -2.07 15.70 -13.06
CA LYS A 314 -1.91 16.81 -14.00
C LYS A 314 -0.76 17.74 -13.61
N ALA A 315 -0.49 17.88 -12.33
CA ALA A 315 0.61 18.67 -11.79
C ALA A 315 1.97 17.96 -11.83
N GLY A 316 2.03 16.71 -12.32
CA GLY A 316 3.25 15.91 -12.42
C GLY A 316 3.62 15.16 -11.13
N ILE A 317 2.69 15.04 -10.19
CA ILE A 317 2.91 14.24 -8.98
C ILE A 317 2.75 12.75 -9.32
N ASP A 318 3.68 11.94 -8.84
CA ASP A 318 3.64 10.49 -9.02
C ASP A 318 2.47 9.88 -8.26
N ILE A 319 1.62 9.16 -8.98
CA ILE A 319 0.50 8.40 -8.43
C ILE A 319 0.85 6.92 -8.51
N ILE A 320 0.97 6.27 -7.36
CA ILE A 320 1.19 4.83 -7.29
C ILE A 320 -0.15 4.14 -7.51
N TRP A 321 -0.26 3.38 -8.60
CA TRP A 321 -1.44 2.58 -8.90
C TRP A 321 -1.46 1.35 -8.01
N TRP A 322 -2.64 1.01 -7.51
CA TRP A 322 -2.81 0.03 -6.47
C TRP A 322 -3.89 -1.02 -6.80
N VAL A 323 -3.69 -2.26 -6.33
CA VAL A 323 -4.68 -3.32 -6.33
C VAL A 323 -5.33 -3.36 -4.95
N ALA A 324 -6.63 -3.46 -4.89
CA ALA A 324 -7.47 -3.20 -3.71
C ALA A 324 -7.08 -3.98 -2.44
N GLU A 325 -7.22 -3.34 -1.28
CA GLU A 325 -7.25 -3.98 0.04
C GLU A 325 -8.20 -5.18 0.06
N THR A 326 -7.69 -6.28 0.52
CA THR A 326 -8.47 -7.52 0.71
C THR A 326 -9.10 -7.57 2.07
#